data_73887874365751096dc63cb6c74374e1
#
_entry.id   73887874365751096dc63cb6c74374e1
#
_cell.length_a   1.000
_cell.length_b   1.000
_cell.length_c   1.000
_cell.angle_alpha   90.00
_cell.angle_beta   90.00
_cell.angle_gamma   90.00
#
_symmetry.space_group_name_H-M   'P 1'
#
loop_
_entity.id
_entity.type
_entity.pdbx_description
1 polymer ?
#
loop_
_entity_poly.entity_id
_entity_poly.type
_entity_poly.pdbx_seq_one_letter_code
_entity_poly.pdbx_strand_id
1 'polypeptide(L)'
;MIVNNILSRVLLGILTGCCLLACRGELPVLPSDEIDVGKDPLGGVSIKGMYLLNEGNMGSNKCTLDFYDSTTGKYHRNIYAERNPSVVKELGDVGNDLQIYGDKLYAVINCSNFIEVMDVETAQHL
;
A
#
# COMPACT_ATOMS: atom_id res chain seq x y z
N MET A 1 20.46 -43.89 -25.27
CA MET A 1 19.07 -43.35 -25.27
C MET A 1 18.47 -43.19 -23.87
N ILE A 2 18.75 -44.05 -22.91
CA ILE A 2 18.22 -43.96 -21.51
C ILE A 2 18.80 -42.79 -20.72
N VAL A 3 20.10 -42.52 -20.85
CA VAL A 3 20.80 -41.44 -20.09
C VAL A 3 20.26 -40.05 -20.44
N ASN A 4 19.92 -39.79 -21.70
CA ASN A 4 19.35 -38.50 -22.11
C ASN A 4 17.97 -38.25 -21.52
N ASN A 5 17.17 -39.30 -21.30
CA ASN A 5 15.85 -39.19 -20.68
C ASN A 5 15.93 -38.88 -19.16
N ILE A 6 16.93 -39.44 -18.49
CA ILE A 6 17.14 -39.16 -17.03
C ILE A 6 17.64 -37.73 -16.86
N LEU A 7 18.60 -37.30 -17.65
CA LEU A 7 19.14 -35.93 -17.57
C LEU A 7 18.07 -34.89 -17.90
N SER A 8 17.22 -35.10 -18.88
CA SER A 8 16.10 -34.24 -19.24
C SER A 8 15.06 -34.15 -18.11
N ARG A 9 14.75 -35.23 -17.43
CA ARG A 9 13.81 -35.26 -16.30
C ARG A 9 14.38 -34.54 -15.07
N VAL A 10 15.67 -34.70 -14.78
CA VAL A 10 16.36 -33.99 -13.69
C VAL A 10 16.40 -32.51 -13.98
N LEU A 11 16.73 -32.11 -15.22
CA LEU A 11 16.77 -30.71 -15.62
C LEU A 11 15.37 -30.04 -15.53
N LEU A 12 14.33 -30.75 -15.95
CA LEU A 12 12.95 -30.28 -15.84
C LEU A 12 12.52 -30.13 -14.39
N GLY A 13 12.90 -31.07 -13.51
CA GLY A 13 12.63 -30.99 -12.08
C GLY A 13 13.31 -29.79 -11.39
N ILE A 14 14.56 -29.51 -11.75
CA ILE A 14 15.29 -28.34 -11.25
C ILE A 14 14.65 -27.04 -11.75
N LEU A 15 14.27 -26.97 -13.01
CA LEU A 15 13.63 -25.79 -13.61
C LEU A 15 12.28 -25.51 -12.94
N THR A 16 11.47 -26.56 -12.71
CA THR A 16 10.17 -26.43 -12.00
C THR A 16 10.38 -26.00 -10.53
N GLY A 17 11.39 -26.55 -9.87
CA GLY A 17 11.74 -26.18 -8.49
C GLY A 17 12.15 -24.71 -8.35
N CYS A 18 12.94 -24.20 -9.30
CA CYS A 18 13.33 -22.79 -9.34
C CYS A 18 12.15 -21.83 -9.54
N CYS A 19 11.16 -22.23 -10.36
CA CYS A 19 9.95 -21.41 -10.55
C CYS A 19 9.08 -21.31 -9.30
N LEU A 20 9.07 -22.35 -8.46
CA LEU A 20 8.31 -22.34 -7.19
C LEU A 20 8.96 -21.49 -6.09
N LEU A 21 10.26 -21.23 -6.18
CA LEU A 21 11.00 -20.38 -5.24
C LEU A 21 11.00 -18.89 -5.64
N ALA A 22 10.45 -18.57 -6.79
CA ALA A 22 10.37 -17.19 -7.30
C ALA A 22 9.23 -16.35 -6.68
N CYS A 23 8.48 -16.88 -5.70
CA CYS A 23 7.56 -16.07 -4.90
C CYS A 23 8.39 -15.05 -4.08
N ARG A 24 8.56 -13.86 -4.61
CA ARG A 24 9.04 -12.70 -3.86
C ARG A 24 7.99 -12.38 -2.79
N GLY A 25 8.28 -12.72 -1.55
CA GLY A 25 7.58 -12.12 -0.43
C GLY A 25 7.91 -10.63 -0.39
N GLU A 26 7.02 -9.80 -0.91
CA GLU A 26 7.16 -8.36 -0.71
C GLU A 26 7.01 -8.07 0.77
N LEU A 27 7.98 -7.34 1.32
CA LEU A 27 7.91 -6.91 2.71
C LEU A 27 6.72 -5.94 2.87
N PRO A 28 5.96 -6.06 3.98
CA PRO A 28 4.91 -5.09 4.25
C PRO A 28 5.50 -3.67 4.35
N VAL A 29 4.78 -2.70 3.84
CA VAL A 29 5.11 -1.29 4.05
C VAL A 29 4.73 -0.97 5.49
N LEU A 30 5.73 -0.92 6.37
CA LEU A 30 5.49 -0.60 7.77
C LEU A 30 5.08 0.87 7.91
N PRO A 31 4.07 1.16 8.74
CA PRO A 31 3.78 2.53 9.13
C PRO A 31 4.96 3.08 9.94
N SER A 32 5.13 4.37 9.98
CA SER A 32 6.06 5.06 10.90
C SER A 32 7.40 5.57 10.38
N ASP A 33 7.75 5.41 9.14
CA ASP A 33 8.89 6.17 8.62
C ASP A 33 8.46 7.62 8.36
N GLU A 34 8.41 8.43 9.43
CA GLU A 34 8.24 9.87 9.27
C GLU A 34 9.47 10.45 8.59
N ILE A 35 9.27 11.03 7.43
CA ILE A 35 10.29 11.76 6.71
C ILE A 35 10.01 13.24 6.85
N ASP A 36 10.95 14.01 7.38
CA ASP A 36 10.83 15.46 7.41
C ASP A 36 11.09 16.02 6.00
N VAL A 37 10.05 16.53 5.37
CA VAL A 37 10.09 17.14 4.03
C VAL A 37 10.00 18.67 4.06
N GLY A 38 10.09 19.25 5.26
CA GLY A 38 9.98 20.70 5.48
C GLY A 38 8.54 21.20 5.53
N LYS A 39 8.38 22.41 6.03
CA LYS A 39 7.07 23.07 6.14
C LYS A 39 6.69 23.71 4.81
N ASP A 40 5.39 23.67 4.49
CA ASP A 40 4.85 24.28 3.29
C ASP A 40 5.06 25.81 3.27
N PRO A 41 5.70 26.35 2.22
CA PRO A 41 5.87 27.78 2.03
C PRO A 41 4.62 28.51 1.49
N LEU A 42 3.49 27.82 1.23
CA LEU A 42 2.26 28.41 0.72
C LEU A 42 1.55 29.24 1.80
N GLY A 43 2.23 30.28 2.27
CA GLY A 43 1.73 31.18 3.30
C GLY A 43 0.34 31.73 2.96
N GLY A 44 -0.66 31.35 3.74
CA GLY A 44 -2.00 31.92 3.70
C GLY A 44 -3.17 31.01 3.38
N VAL A 45 -2.94 29.79 2.91
CA VAL A 45 -3.98 28.77 2.75
C VAL A 45 -3.82 27.73 3.87
N SER A 46 -4.83 27.60 4.72
CA SER A 46 -4.82 26.62 5.80
C SER A 46 -5.07 25.19 5.26
N ILE A 47 -4.12 24.67 4.48
CA ILE A 47 -4.12 23.27 4.09
C ILE A 47 -3.48 22.49 5.23
N LYS A 48 -4.25 21.63 5.88
CA LYS A 48 -3.74 20.78 6.98
C LYS A 48 -2.77 19.69 6.47
N GLY A 49 -2.96 19.22 5.26
CA GLY A 49 -2.13 18.19 4.69
C GLY A 49 -2.66 17.66 3.35
N MET A 50 -2.03 16.59 2.88
CA MET A 50 -2.39 15.92 1.63
C MET A 50 -2.33 14.41 1.83
N TYR A 51 -3.39 13.72 1.44
CA TYR A 51 -3.40 12.27 1.33
C TYR A 51 -2.88 11.81 -0.03
N LEU A 52 -2.13 10.72 -0.03
CA LEU A 52 -1.61 10.07 -1.22
C LEU A 52 -1.99 8.59 -1.17
N LEU A 53 -2.81 8.15 -2.11
CA LEU A 53 -3.16 6.75 -2.29
C LEU A 53 -2.12 6.09 -3.18
N ASN A 54 -1.39 5.11 -2.65
CA ASN A 54 -0.45 4.31 -3.41
C ASN A 54 -1.18 3.08 -3.96
N GLU A 55 -1.14 2.93 -5.27
CA GLU A 55 -1.87 1.87 -5.97
C GLU A 55 -1.49 0.46 -5.46
N GLY A 56 -0.23 0.22 -5.21
CA GLY A 56 0.29 -1.12 -4.96
C GLY A 56 0.46 -1.93 -6.24
N ASN A 57 0.80 -3.20 -6.11
CA ASN A 57 0.90 -4.14 -7.23
C ASN A 57 -0.31 -5.06 -7.26
N MET A 58 -0.92 -5.23 -8.43
CA MET A 58 -2.06 -6.13 -8.63
C MET A 58 -1.75 -7.54 -8.10
N GLY A 59 -2.63 -8.08 -7.28
CA GLY A 59 -2.50 -9.39 -6.64
C GLY A 59 -1.60 -9.42 -5.40
N SER A 60 -0.98 -8.28 -5.03
CA SER A 60 -0.09 -8.22 -3.85
C SER A 60 -0.80 -7.81 -2.56
N ASN A 61 -1.97 -7.20 -2.66
CA ASN A 61 -2.73 -6.65 -1.53
C ASN A 61 -1.95 -5.58 -0.75
N LYS A 62 -1.23 -4.71 -1.47
CA LYS A 62 -0.26 -3.73 -0.95
C LYS A 62 -0.61 -2.27 -1.24
N CYS A 63 -1.88 -1.96 -1.46
CA CYS A 63 -2.34 -0.58 -1.50
C CYS A 63 -2.13 0.08 -0.15
N THR A 64 -1.58 1.28 -0.12
CA THR A 64 -1.33 2.05 1.12
C THR A 64 -1.83 3.47 0.98
N LEU A 65 -2.14 4.10 2.11
CA LEU A 65 -2.48 5.50 2.21
C LEU A 65 -1.39 6.23 2.99
N ASP A 66 -0.76 7.21 2.36
CA ASP A 66 0.23 8.08 2.99
C ASP A 66 -0.39 9.44 3.29
N PHE A 67 0.23 10.20 4.20
CA PHE A 67 -0.22 11.54 4.57
C PHE A 67 0.96 12.49 4.75
N TYR A 68 0.91 13.61 4.06
CA TYR A 68 1.80 14.75 4.31
C TYR A 68 1.10 15.76 5.22
N ASP A 69 1.67 16.01 6.39
CA ASP A 69 1.21 17.04 7.32
C ASP A 69 1.93 18.36 7.05
N SER A 70 1.23 19.32 6.46
CA SER A 70 1.78 20.63 6.15
C SER A 70 2.08 21.47 7.40
N THR A 71 1.44 21.17 8.53
CA THR A 71 1.64 21.91 9.79
C THR A 71 2.98 21.57 10.43
N THR A 72 3.34 20.30 10.42
CA THR A 72 4.59 19.79 11.00
C THR A 72 5.71 19.63 9.97
N GLY A 73 5.38 19.56 8.67
CA GLY A 73 6.30 19.24 7.59
C GLY A 73 6.67 17.76 7.51
N LYS A 74 5.90 16.89 8.15
CA LYS A 74 6.18 15.45 8.20
C LYS A 74 5.39 14.67 7.17
N TYR A 75 6.01 13.62 6.65
CA TYR A 75 5.40 12.67 5.76
C TYR A 75 5.25 11.31 6.44
N HIS A 76 4.01 10.88 6.60
CA HIS A 76 3.64 9.62 7.24
C HIS A 76 3.34 8.57 6.18
N ARG A 77 4.10 7.48 6.18
CA ARG A 77 3.86 6.35 5.28
C ARG A 77 2.87 5.38 5.90
N ASN A 78 1.95 4.90 5.07
CA ASN A 78 0.92 3.93 5.47
C ASN A 78 0.14 4.36 6.72
N ILE A 79 -0.33 5.60 6.71
CA ILE A 79 -1.11 6.19 7.82
C ILE A 79 -2.37 5.36 8.13
N TYR A 80 -2.96 4.69 7.12
CA TYR A 80 -4.11 3.82 7.33
C TYR A 80 -3.81 2.69 8.32
N ALA A 81 -2.74 1.95 8.13
CA ALA A 81 -2.35 0.86 9.02
C ALA A 81 -1.99 1.38 10.42
N GLU A 82 -1.33 2.55 10.52
CA GLU A 82 -1.01 3.19 11.79
C GLU A 82 -2.27 3.52 12.59
N ARG A 83 -3.28 4.10 11.94
CA ARG A 83 -4.51 4.57 12.59
C ARG A 83 -5.55 3.48 12.83
N ASN A 84 -5.40 2.34 12.17
CA ASN A 84 -6.34 1.22 12.21
C ASN A 84 -5.68 -0.10 12.65
N PRO A 85 -5.00 -0.17 13.80
CA PRO A 85 -4.23 -1.33 14.22
C PRO A 85 -5.10 -2.57 14.50
N SER A 86 -6.40 -2.39 14.70
CA SER A 86 -7.37 -3.48 14.87
C SER A 86 -7.90 -4.04 13.54
N VAL A 87 -7.70 -3.34 12.44
CA VAL A 87 -8.07 -3.80 11.11
C VAL A 87 -6.95 -4.70 10.61
N VAL A 88 -7.20 -6.00 10.54
CA VAL A 88 -6.20 -7.04 10.27
C VAL A 88 -5.63 -6.97 8.86
N LYS A 89 -6.18 -6.14 7.98
CA LYS A 89 -5.82 -6.12 6.56
C LYS A 89 -5.19 -4.78 6.19
N GLU A 90 -4.25 -4.84 5.26
CA GLU A 90 -3.85 -3.68 4.48
C GLU A 90 -5.09 -3.04 3.81
N LEU A 91 -4.95 -1.82 3.31
CA LEU A 91 -6.05 -1.09 2.65
C LEU A 91 -6.64 -1.86 1.47
N GLY A 92 -5.93 -2.82 0.90
CA GLY A 92 -6.40 -3.73 -0.13
C GLY A 92 -5.44 -3.89 -1.30
N ASP A 93 -5.94 -4.36 -2.44
CA ASP A 93 -5.07 -4.72 -3.56
C ASP A 93 -4.71 -3.49 -4.42
N VAL A 94 -5.61 -2.95 -5.21
CA VAL A 94 -5.30 -1.84 -6.12
C VAL A 94 -6.08 -0.60 -5.73
N GLY A 95 -5.38 0.41 -5.21
CA GLY A 95 -5.93 1.74 -4.94
C GLY A 95 -6.13 2.50 -6.24
N ASN A 96 -7.37 2.89 -6.55
CA ASN A 96 -7.72 3.47 -7.84
C ASN A 96 -8.10 4.95 -7.77
N ASP A 97 -8.78 5.36 -6.72
CA ASP A 97 -9.24 6.74 -6.55
C ASP A 97 -9.37 7.10 -5.08
N LEU A 98 -9.23 8.39 -4.80
CA LEU A 98 -9.31 8.95 -3.45
C LEU A 98 -10.10 10.26 -3.50
N GLN A 99 -11.20 10.34 -2.74
CA GLN A 99 -12.07 11.49 -2.72
C GLN A 99 -12.41 11.92 -1.30
N ILE A 100 -12.46 13.24 -1.07
CA ILE A 100 -12.95 13.82 0.17
C ILE A 100 -14.35 14.38 -0.09
N TYR A 101 -15.30 14.01 0.78
CA TYR A 101 -16.62 14.61 0.78
C TYR A 101 -17.10 14.82 2.23
N GLY A 102 -17.29 16.08 2.60
CA GLY A 102 -17.60 16.47 3.98
C GLY A 102 -16.46 16.12 4.93
N ASP A 103 -16.77 15.36 5.96
CA ASP A 103 -15.86 14.88 6.97
C ASP A 103 -15.27 13.48 6.66
N LYS A 104 -15.48 12.98 5.46
CA LYS A 104 -15.11 11.62 5.06
C LYS A 104 -14.12 11.59 3.92
N LEU A 105 -13.22 10.62 4.01
CA LEU A 105 -12.27 10.24 2.99
C LEU A 105 -12.67 8.87 2.42
N TYR A 106 -12.89 8.80 1.11
CA TYR A 106 -13.29 7.59 0.39
C TYR A 106 -12.13 7.10 -0.45
N ALA A 107 -11.70 5.88 -0.25
CA ALA A 107 -10.69 5.22 -1.07
C ALA A 107 -11.32 4.07 -1.86
N VAL A 108 -11.24 4.14 -3.19
CA VAL A 108 -11.75 3.09 -4.08
C VAL A 108 -10.66 2.07 -4.31
N ILE A 109 -10.92 0.84 -3.88
CA ILE A 109 -9.98 -0.28 -3.96
C ILE A 109 -10.47 -1.29 -4.99
N ASN A 110 -9.97 -1.17 -6.21
CA ASN A 110 -10.53 -1.82 -7.38
C ASN A 110 -10.48 -3.35 -7.32
N CYS A 111 -9.31 -3.94 -7.19
CA CYS A 111 -9.17 -5.40 -7.21
C CYS A 111 -9.67 -6.09 -5.94
N SER A 112 -9.92 -5.33 -4.89
CA SER A 112 -10.58 -5.81 -3.67
C SER A 112 -12.09 -5.61 -3.68
N ASN A 113 -12.64 -4.92 -4.70
CA ASN A 113 -14.06 -4.67 -4.92
C ASN A 113 -14.78 -3.99 -3.75
N PHE A 114 -14.14 -3.01 -3.10
CA PHE A 114 -14.79 -2.23 -2.05
C PHE A 114 -14.35 -0.76 -2.06
N ILE A 115 -15.05 0.05 -1.30
CA ILE A 115 -14.69 1.42 -0.99
C ILE A 115 -14.44 1.49 0.51
N GLU A 116 -13.23 1.90 0.88
CA GLU A 116 -12.91 2.21 2.26
C GLU A 116 -13.41 3.60 2.60
N VAL A 117 -14.09 3.73 3.73
CA VAL A 117 -14.59 5.01 4.24
C VAL A 117 -13.90 5.32 5.56
N MET A 118 -13.25 6.46 5.60
CA MET A 118 -12.45 6.90 6.73
C MET A 118 -12.89 8.30 7.17
N ASP A 119 -12.66 8.62 8.42
CA ASP A 119 -12.69 10.00 8.89
C ASP A 119 -11.52 10.79 8.26
N VAL A 120 -11.81 11.96 7.71
CA VAL A 120 -10.83 12.74 6.93
C VAL A 120 -9.72 13.36 7.78
N GLU A 121 -9.95 13.57 9.07
CA GLU A 121 -8.93 14.18 9.95
C GLU A 121 -8.01 13.13 10.56
N THR A 122 -8.51 11.94 10.80
CA THR A 122 -7.80 10.90 11.54
C THR A 122 -7.36 9.70 10.71
N ALA A 123 -7.90 9.52 9.50
CA ALA A 123 -7.77 8.34 8.66
C ALA A 123 -8.26 7.04 9.35
N GLN A 124 -9.12 7.16 10.36
CA GLN A 124 -9.73 6.01 11.02
C GLN A 124 -10.92 5.49 10.22
N HIS A 125 -11.02 4.16 10.13
CA HIS A 125 -12.15 3.44 9.54
C HIS A 125 -13.48 3.79 10.24
N LEU A 126 -14.56 3.96 9.46
CA LEU A 126 -15.90 4.32 9.94
C LEU A 126 -16.89 3.18 9.77
#